data_63c7deaca6011607d8b90612687d77f5
#
_entry.id   63c7deaca6011607d8b90612687d77f5
#
_cell.length_a   1.000
_cell.length_b   1.000
_cell.length_c   1.000
_cell.angle_alpha   90.00
_cell.angle_beta   90.00
_cell.angle_gamma   90.00
#
_symmetry.space_group_name_H-M   'P 1'
#
loop_
_entity.id
_entity.type
_entity.pdbx_description
1 polymer ?
#
loop_
_entity_poly.entity_id
_entity_poly.type
_entity_poly.pdbx_seq_one_letter_code
_entity_poly.pdbx_strand_id
1 'polypeptide(L)'
;IIAAVVSLLGRPIMKGLKHIRIKGKSAPDWLAAIVSLLLILVIFLGIVTQIIPVFSSIITNVSGNLQSASFKASEITVWFDKVNVWLIDRLPSMGRDFKLQDAVLGWIKNAFDLSSVTSVVGSVASALGSFGIGLFSVMFIGFFFVKDETLFRRIVGSLVPDKVEKTAISAIGDIEHLLTRYFVGLMVEVLGVALLNFLGLWLIARIGFYPAVGIAFMTGLLNVIPYVGPWIGGAIGTILGIVLKYSSAAAIGVYPDFMMVIITLLAVFICTQLVDNFLFQPLIYSTSIKSSPLEIFIVLLMAGHLGGIIGMLVAIPAYTVLR
;
A
#
# COMPACT_ATOMS: atom_id res chain seq x y z
N ILE A 1 -9.37 -14.50 -10.62
CA ILE A 1 -9.29 -13.03 -10.46
C ILE A 1 -7.82 -12.59 -10.29
N ILE A 2 -7.08 -13.09 -9.29
CA ILE A 2 -5.68 -12.68 -9.06
C ILE A 2 -4.81 -12.89 -10.30
N ALA A 3 -4.90 -14.05 -10.97
CA ALA A 3 -4.18 -14.33 -12.20
C ALA A 3 -4.50 -13.34 -13.33
N ALA A 4 -5.76 -12.90 -13.43
CA ALA A 4 -6.16 -11.87 -14.39
C ALA A 4 -5.50 -10.52 -14.08
N VAL A 5 -5.51 -10.08 -12.81
CA VAL A 5 -4.84 -8.85 -12.39
C VAL A 5 -3.34 -8.92 -12.64
N VAL A 6 -2.69 -10.03 -12.26
CA VAL A 6 -1.26 -10.25 -12.52
C VAL A 6 -0.95 -10.23 -14.01
N SER A 7 -1.84 -10.78 -14.85
CA SER A 7 -1.68 -10.73 -16.30
C SER A 7 -1.80 -9.33 -16.88
N LEU A 8 -2.72 -8.50 -16.35
CA LEU A 8 -2.86 -7.10 -16.76
C LEU A 8 -1.59 -6.28 -16.46
N LEU A 9 -0.93 -6.55 -15.32
CA LEU A 9 0.37 -5.97 -14.98
C LEU A 9 1.51 -6.55 -15.81
N GLY A 10 1.45 -7.83 -16.15
CA GLY A 10 2.48 -8.54 -16.94
C GLY A 10 2.53 -8.13 -18.40
N ARG A 11 1.39 -7.78 -19.02
CA ARG A 11 1.32 -7.38 -20.43
C ARG A 11 2.18 -6.17 -20.79
N PRO A 12 2.15 -5.02 -20.09
CA PRO A 12 3.03 -3.89 -20.39
C PRO A 12 4.50 -4.24 -20.20
N ILE A 13 4.85 -5.06 -19.20
CA ILE A 13 6.22 -5.55 -18.98
C ILE A 13 6.66 -6.41 -20.18
N MET A 14 5.81 -7.34 -20.61
CA MET A 14 6.06 -8.20 -21.77
C MET A 14 6.26 -7.36 -23.03
N LYS A 15 5.41 -6.34 -23.27
CA LYS A 15 5.55 -5.42 -24.41
C LYS A 15 6.88 -4.65 -24.35
N GLY A 16 7.29 -4.18 -23.17
CA GLY A 16 8.59 -3.54 -22.94
C GLY A 16 9.76 -4.47 -23.27
N LEU A 17 9.70 -5.72 -22.80
CA LEU A 17 10.73 -6.74 -23.07
C LEU A 17 10.87 -7.06 -24.57
N LYS A 18 9.76 -7.09 -25.30
CA LYS A 18 9.78 -7.32 -26.77
C LYS A 18 10.42 -6.17 -27.55
N HIS A 19 10.45 -4.94 -27.02
CA HIS A 19 11.17 -3.82 -27.63
C HIS A 19 12.69 -3.96 -27.52
N ILE A 20 13.16 -4.77 -26.54
CA ILE A 20 14.59 -5.07 -26.36
C ILE A 20 14.99 -6.13 -27.40
N ARG A 21 15.65 -5.71 -28.47
CA ARG A 21 16.18 -6.61 -29.51
C ARG A 21 17.54 -7.18 -29.11
N ILE A 22 17.61 -8.47 -28.82
CA ILE A 22 18.88 -9.16 -28.56
C ILE A 22 19.34 -9.79 -29.89
N LYS A 23 20.49 -9.37 -30.42
CA LYS A 23 21.04 -9.83 -31.71
C LYS A 23 20.05 -9.67 -32.88
N GLY A 24 19.29 -8.59 -32.91
CA GLY A 24 18.35 -8.27 -34.00
C GLY A 24 17.03 -9.05 -34.00
N LYS A 25 16.81 -9.97 -33.05
CA LYS A 25 15.56 -10.72 -32.88
C LYS A 25 14.84 -10.29 -31.60
N SER A 26 13.51 -10.11 -31.68
CA SER A 26 12.68 -9.93 -30.50
C SER A 26 12.54 -11.26 -29.73
N ALA A 27 12.41 -11.18 -28.40
CA ALA A 27 12.18 -12.37 -27.58
C ALA A 27 10.85 -13.07 -28.00
N PRO A 28 10.83 -14.42 -28.06
CA PRO A 28 9.60 -15.15 -28.33
C PRO A 28 8.56 -14.91 -27.23
N ASP A 29 7.27 -14.93 -27.59
CA ASP A 29 6.16 -14.54 -26.74
C ASP A 29 6.10 -15.33 -25.42
N TRP A 30 6.36 -16.64 -25.49
CA TRP A 30 6.37 -17.50 -24.31
C TRP A 30 7.49 -17.14 -23.34
N LEU A 31 8.68 -16.77 -23.85
CA LEU A 31 9.81 -16.37 -23.00
C LEU A 31 9.57 -15.01 -22.35
N ALA A 32 9.08 -14.04 -23.14
CA ALA A 32 8.74 -12.72 -22.64
C ALA A 32 7.63 -12.77 -21.57
N ALA A 33 6.65 -13.66 -21.72
CA ALA A 33 5.60 -13.88 -20.72
C ALA A 33 6.16 -14.48 -19.41
N ILE A 34 7.00 -15.52 -19.51
CA ILE A 34 7.66 -16.13 -18.33
C ILE A 34 8.51 -15.10 -17.60
N VAL A 35 9.36 -14.36 -18.32
CA VAL A 35 10.25 -13.36 -17.72
C VAL A 35 9.45 -12.25 -17.04
N SER A 36 8.34 -11.81 -17.65
CA SER A 36 7.45 -10.79 -17.06
C SER A 36 6.84 -11.27 -15.73
N LEU A 37 6.35 -12.49 -15.69
CA LEU A 37 5.74 -13.06 -14.49
C LEU A 37 6.78 -13.34 -13.40
N LEU A 38 7.96 -13.87 -13.79
CA LEU A 38 9.06 -14.07 -12.85
C LEU A 38 9.54 -12.73 -12.27
N LEU A 39 9.61 -11.68 -13.08
CA LEU A 39 9.98 -10.35 -12.62
C LEU A 39 8.97 -9.81 -11.59
N ILE A 40 7.67 -9.94 -11.86
CA ILE A 40 6.62 -9.58 -10.89
C ILE A 40 6.78 -10.39 -9.60
N LEU A 41 6.99 -11.71 -9.71
CA LEU A 41 7.17 -12.59 -8.57
C LEU A 41 8.41 -12.22 -7.76
N VAL A 42 9.54 -11.98 -8.41
CA VAL A 42 10.81 -11.59 -7.74
C VAL A 42 10.66 -10.24 -7.05
N ILE A 43 10.02 -9.25 -7.69
CA ILE A 43 9.72 -7.96 -7.06
C ILE A 43 8.83 -8.18 -5.84
N PHE A 44 7.74 -8.94 -5.97
CA PHE A 44 6.82 -9.21 -4.88
C PHE A 44 7.51 -9.91 -3.70
N LEU A 45 8.27 -10.98 -3.96
CA LEU A 45 9.03 -11.69 -2.93
C LEU A 45 10.12 -10.81 -2.32
N GLY A 46 10.83 -10.02 -3.13
CA GLY A 46 11.83 -9.07 -2.65
C GLY A 46 11.22 -8.04 -1.71
N ILE A 47 10.06 -7.50 -2.06
CA ILE A 47 9.28 -6.59 -1.22
C ILE A 47 8.92 -7.27 0.10
N VAL A 48 8.30 -8.44 0.05
CA VAL A 48 7.85 -9.17 1.25
C VAL A 48 9.02 -9.51 2.17
N THR A 49 10.11 -10.03 1.64
CA THR A 49 11.29 -10.43 2.43
C THR A 49 12.04 -9.27 3.06
N GLN A 50 12.02 -8.09 2.45
CA GLN A 50 12.65 -6.89 3.02
C GLN A 50 11.76 -6.17 4.03
N ILE A 51 10.45 -6.16 3.80
CA ILE A 51 9.50 -5.40 4.61
C ILE A 51 9.20 -6.08 5.93
N ILE A 52 9.03 -7.42 5.94
CA ILE A 52 8.74 -8.15 7.16
C ILE A 52 9.79 -7.89 8.27
N PRO A 53 11.11 -8.01 8.02
CA PRO A 53 12.12 -7.69 9.02
C PRO A 53 12.11 -6.23 9.48
N VAL A 54 11.89 -5.29 8.54
CA VAL A 54 11.83 -3.86 8.88
C VAL A 54 10.64 -3.59 9.79
N PHE A 55 9.46 -4.13 9.47
CA PHE A 55 8.28 -4.02 10.34
C PHE A 55 8.51 -4.65 11.71
N SER A 56 9.04 -5.86 11.75
CA SER A 56 9.38 -6.54 13.00
C SER A 56 10.33 -5.70 13.85
N SER A 57 11.37 -5.13 13.25
CA SER A 57 12.33 -4.26 13.96
C SER A 57 11.70 -2.95 14.45
N ILE A 58 10.80 -2.35 13.68
CA ILE A 58 10.07 -1.15 14.09
C ILE A 58 9.18 -1.48 15.30
N ILE A 59 8.42 -2.57 15.25
CA ILE A 59 7.52 -2.98 16.32
C ILE A 59 8.29 -3.33 17.59
N THR A 60 9.38 -4.09 17.48
CA THR A 60 10.22 -4.43 18.65
C THR A 60 10.89 -3.21 19.26
N ASN A 61 11.41 -2.30 18.43
CA ASN A 61 11.99 -1.04 18.90
C ASN A 61 10.95 -0.13 19.55
N VAL A 62 9.76 0.00 18.94
CA VAL A 62 8.65 0.79 19.50
C VAL A 62 8.21 0.21 20.83
N SER A 63 7.92 -1.10 20.90
CA SER A 63 7.44 -1.74 22.13
C SER A 63 8.48 -1.72 23.25
N GLY A 64 9.77 -1.93 22.94
CA GLY A 64 10.86 -1.89 23.91
C GLY A 64 11.12 -0.48 24.44
N ASN A 65 11.11 0.52 23.58
CA ASN A 65 11.38 1.91 23.97
C ASN A 65 10.21 2.59 24.70
N LEU A 66 8.97 2.22 24.39
CA LEU A 66 7.79 2.69 25.12
C LEU A 66 7.79 2.24 26.59
N GLN A 67 8.47 1.14 26.92
CA GLN A 67 8.61 0.62 28.29
C GLN A 67 9.83 1.21 29.01
N SER A 68 10.76 1.86 28.31
CA SER A 68 11.99 2.39 28.91
C SER A 68 11.70 3.62 29.78
N ALA A 69 12.45 3.73 30.89
CA ALA A 69 12.36 4.88 31.78
C ALA A 69 12.71 6.22 31.10
N SER A 70 13.57 6.14 30.06
CA SER A 70 14.00 7.31 29.26
C SER A 70 12.86 7.90 28.43
N PHE A 71 11.94 7.08 27.94
CA PHE A 71 10.77 7.54 27.21
C PHE A 71 9.74 8.21 28.15
N LYS A 72 9.61 7.71 29.38
CA LYS A 72 8.70 8.26 30.40
C LYS A 72 9.15 9.63 30.92
N ALA A 73 10.43 9.95 30.85
CA ALA A 73 11.01 11.24 31.29
C ALA A 73 11.15 12.27 30.15
N SER A 74 10.69 11.96 28.95
CA SER A 74 10.85 12.80 27.76
C SER A 74 9.81 13.91 27.69
N GLU A 75 10.08 14.96 26.90
CA GLU A 75 9.13 16.04 26.58
C GLU A 75 7.80 15.55 26.02
N ILE A 76 7.75 14.31 25.51
CA ILE A 76 6.55 13.66 25.01
C ILE A 76 5.51 13.47 26.12
N THR A 77 5.93 13.08 27.32
CA THR A 77 5.00 12.92 28.47
C THR A 77 4.42 14.26 28.88
N VAL A 78 5.24 15.28 28.93
CA VAL A 78 4.80 16.67 29.24
C VAL A 78 3.80 17.18 28.20
N TRP A 79 4.01 16.83 26.94
CA TRP A 79 3.07 17.18 25.88
C TRP A 79 1.76 16.39 26.00
N PHE A 80 1.82 15.09 26.24
CA PHE A 80 0.63 14.28 26.49
C PHE A 80 -0.17 14.83 27.68
N ASP A 81 0.47 15.23 28.75
CA ASP A 81 -0.18 15.82 29.92
C ASP A 81 -0.89 17.14 29.55
N LYS A 82 -0.25 18.00 28.77
CA LYS A 82 -0.87 19.26 28.29
C LYS A 82 -2.10 18.96 27.40
N VAL A 83 -1.99 18.01 26.50
CA VAL A 83 -3.10 17.60 25.62
C VAL A 83 -4.21 16.94 26.44
N ASN A 84 -3.90 16.11 27.41
CA ASN A 84 -4.89 15.53 28.32
C ASN A 84 -5.68 16.60 29.08
N VAL A 85 -5.00 17.57 29.68
CA VAL A 85 -5.67 18.68 30.37
C VAL A 85 -6.59 19.44 29.40
N TRP A 86 -6.12 19.74 28.19
CA TRP A 86 -6.93 20.42 27.19
C TRP A 86 -8.14 19.59 26.73
N LEU A 87 -7.97 18.26 26.53
CA LEU A 87 -9.06 17.36 26.13
C LEU A 87 -10.12 17.23 27.23
N ILE A 88 -9.71 17.05 28.49
CA ILE A 88 -10.62 16.93 29.64
C ILE A 88 -11.42 18.22 29.83
N ASP A 89 -10.79 19.39 29.62
CA ASP A 89 -11.44 20.69 29.71
C ASP A 89 -12.49 20.89 28.62
N ARG A 90 -12.21 20.42 27.39
CA ARG A 90 -13.11 20.60 26.22
C ARG A 90 -14.13 19.48 26.06
N LEU A 91 -13.82 18.27 26.55
CA LEU A 91 -14.64 17.05 26.40
C LEU A 91 -14.83 16.37 27.78
N PRO A 92 -15.62 16.96 28.69
CA PRO A 92 -15.86 16.40 30.03
C PRO A 92 -16.42 14.98 30.02
N SER A 93 -17.01 14.54 28.91
CA SER A 93 -17.52 13.18 28.69
C SER A 93 -16.43 12.10 28.68
N MET A 94 -15.18 12.45 28.46
CA MET A 94 -14.05 11.49 28.45
C MET A 94 -13.61 11.03 29.86
N GLY A 95 -14.10 11.68 30.93
CA GLY A 95 -13.74 11.36 32.30
C GLY A 95 -12.38 11.94 32.72
N ARG A 96 -12.23 12.22 34.02
CA ARG A 96 -11.00 12.83 34.58
C ARG A 96 -9.79 11.91 34.55
N ASP A 97 -10.02 10.61 34.45
CA ASP A 97 -8.96 9.58 34.45
C ASP A 97 -8.46 9.25 33.03
N PHE A 98 -9.00 9.92 31.99
CA PHE A 98 -8.58 9.67 30.62
C PHE A 98 -7.12 10.11 30.40
N LYS A 99 -6.32 9.16 29.92
CA LYS A 99 -4.94 9.38 29.52
C LYS A 99 -4.76 9.05 28.05
N LEU A 100 -4.60 10.08 27.21
CA LEU A 100 -4.35 9.92 25.78
C LEU A 100 -3.15 9.02 25.51
N GLN A 101 -2.13 9.10 26.36
CA GLN A 101 -0.95 8.25 26.30
C GLN A 101 -1.34 6.76 26.37
N ASP A 102 -2.17 6.37 27.34
CA ASP A 102 -2.59 4.97 27.51
C ASP A 102 -3.49 4.51 26.36
N ALA A 103 -4.34 5.40 25.86
CA ALA A 103 -5.17 5.13 24.70
C ALA A 103 -4.33 4.92 23.43
N VAL A 104 -3.36 5.79 23.15
CA VAL A 104 -2.43 5.68 22.02
C VAL A 104 -1.56 4.44 22.15
N LEU A 105 -1.01 4.16 23.33
CA LEU A 105 -0.21 2.96 23.60
C LEU A 105 -1.03 1.69 23.47
N GLY A 106 -2.27 1.70 23.98
CA GLY A 106 -3.21 0.59 23.84
C GLY A 106 -3.56 0.32 22.39
N TRP A 107 -3.80 1.39 21.63
CA TRP A 107 -4.06 1.28 20.19
C TRP A 107 -2.83 0.75 19.43
N ILE A 108 -1.63 1.28 19.71
CA ILE A 108 -0.37 0.79 19.12
C ILE A 108 -0.16 -0.68 19.47
N LYS A 109 -0.33 -1.08 20.73
CA LYS A 109 -0.19 -2.48 21.15
C LYS A 109 -1.19 -3.39 20.43
N ASN A 110 -2.45 -2.97 20.32
CA ASN A 110 -3.49 -3.76 19.66
C ASN A 110 -3.33 -3.79 18.14
N ALA A 111 -2.93 -2.66 17.53
CA ALA A 111 -2.69 -2.58 16.08
C ALA A 111 -1.42 -3.32 15.65
N PHE A 112 -0.42 -3.37 16.52
CA PHE A 112 0.89 -3.99 16.30
C PHE A 112 1.16 -5.10 17.32
N ASP A 113 0.13 -5.88 17.66
CA ASP A 113 0.34 -7.04 18.55
C ASP A 113 1.39 -7.97 17.93
N LEU A 114 2.50 -8.14 18.65
CA LEU A 114 3.65 -8.91 18.21
C LEU A 114 3.26 -10.37 17.92
N SER A 115 2.25 -10.89 18.62
CA SER A 115 1.68 -12.22 18.36
C SER A 115 0.97 -12.27 17.01
N SER A 116 0.28 -11.20 16.63
CA SER A 116 -0.35 -11.06 15.32
C SER A 116 0.69 -10.89 14.21
N VAL A 117 1.77 -10.15 14.44
CA VAL A 117 2.85 -10.00 13.46
C VAL A 117 3.64 -11.29 13.29
N THR A 118 3.99 -11.98 14.38
CA THR A 118 4.65 -13.30 14.30
C THR A 118 3.73 -14.37 13.73
N SER A 119 2.42 -14.29 13.98
CA SER A 119 1.44 -15.17 13.34
C SER A 119 1.26 -14.86 11.86
N VAL A 120 1.31 -13.58 11.45
CA VAL A 120 1.30 -13.18 10.03
C VAL A 120 2.60 -13.62 9.34
N VAL A 121 3.77 -13.43 9.96
CA VAL A 121 5.04 -13.94 9.44
C VAL A 121 5.04 -15.47 9.38
N GLY A 122 4.55 -16.14 10.42
CA GLY A 122 4.38 -17.60 10.46
C GLY A 122 3.34 -18.09 9.46
N SER A 123 2.23 -17.38 9.29
CA SER A 123 1.21 -17.71 8.30
C SER A 123 1.66 -17.39 6.87
N VAL A 124 2.47 -16.35 6.64
CA VAL A 124 3.14 -16.13 5.35
C VAL A 124 4.17 -17.23 5.07
N ALA A 125 4.95 -17.66 6.06
CA ALA A 125 5.91 -18.75 5.91
C ALA A 125 5.22 -20.11 5.72
N SER A 126 4.12 -20.39 6.45
CA SER A 126 3.31 -21.60 6.27
C SER A 126 2.42 -21.51 5.03
N ALA A 127 1.97 -20.30 4.67
CA ALA A 127 1.29 -20.04 3.42
C ALA A 127 2.26 -20.23 2.24
N LEU A 128 3.54 -19.90 2.33
CA LEU A 128 4.51 -20.25 1.31
C LEU A 128 4.56 -21.77 1.07
N GLY A 129 4.33 -22.60 2.07
CA GLY A 129 4.21 -24.06 1.95
C GLY A 129 2.90 -24.51 1.28
N SER A 130 1.75 -23.96 1.68
CA SER A 130 0.42 -24.21 1.07
C SER A 130 0.14 -23.31 -0.15
N PHE A 131 0.85 -22.19 -0.29
CA PHE A 131 0.83 -21.27 -1.42
C PHE A 131 1.41 -21.86 -2.71
N GLY A 132 2.19 -22.95 -2.60
CA GLY A 132 2.79 -23.58 -3.78
C GLY A 132 1.76 -23.88 -4.86
N ILE A 133 0.61 -24.47 -4.49
CA ILE A 133 -0.45 -24.79 -5.45
C ILE A 133 -1.17 -23.51 -5.92
N GLY A 134 -1.47 -22.59 -5.01
CA GLY A 134 -2.13 -21.32 -5.34
C GLY A 134 -1.24 -20.42 -6.21
N LEU A 135 0.02 -20.26 -5.83
CA LEU A 135 1.00 -19.49 -6.60
C LEU A 135 1.23 -20.13 -7.98
N PHE A 136 1.43 -21.46 -8.02
CA PHE A 136 1.55 -22.18 -9.28
C PHE A 136 0.31 -21.95 -10.16
N SER A 137 -0.89 -22.05 -9.61
CA SER A 137 -2.13 -21.81 -10.35
C SER A 137 -2.21 -20.37 -10.88
N VAL A 138 -1.88 -19.37 -10.05
CA VAL A 138 -1.86 -17.97 -10.48
C VAL A 138 -0.82 -17.73 -11.56
N MET A 139 0.39 -18.27 -11.41
CA MET A 139 1.46 -18.14 -12.40
C MET A 139 1.12 -18.88 -13.69
N PHE A 140 0.56 -20.10 -13.57
CA PHE A 140 0.18 -20.91 -14.72
C PHE A 140 -0.95 -20.25 -15.53
N ILE A 141 -2.04 -19.87 -14.89
CA ILE A 141 -3.16 -19.18 -15.55
C ILE A 141 -2.69 -17.82 -16.09
N GLY A 142 -1.93 -17.07 -15.28
CA GLY A 142 -1.35 -15.79 -15.66
C GLY A 142 -0.46 -15.89 -16.89
N PHE A 143 0.33 -16.96 -17.01
CA PHE A 143 1.18 -17.21 -18.19
C PHE A 143 0.36 -17.27 -19.48
N PHE A 144 -0.73 -18.04 -19.49
CA PHE A 144 -1.59 -18.12 -20.68
C PHE A 144 -2.24 -16.77 -21.01
N PHE A 145 -2.70 -16.03 -20.00
CA PHE A 145 -3.31 -14.72 -20.20
C PHE A 145 -2.32 -13.63 -20.62
N VAL A 146 -1.06 -13.72 -20.21
CA VAL A 146 0.00 -12.79 -20.67
C VAL A 146 0.46 -13.18 -22.06
N LYS A 147 0.67 -14.48 -22.34
CA LYS A 147 1.13 -14.99 -23.63
C LYS A 147 0.12 -14.74 -24.74
N ASP A 148 -1.17 -14.98 -24.48
CA ASP A 148 -2.25 -14.83 -25.47
C ASP A 148 -3.24 -13.75 -25.00
N GLU A 149 -3.02 -12.52 -25.50
CA GLU A 149 -3.85 -11.36 -25.15
C GLU A 149 -5.32 -11.56 -25.57
N THR A 150 -5.60 -12.48 -26.52
CA THR A 150 -6.94 -12.72 -27.03
C THR A 150 -7.67 -13.89 -26.35
N LEU A 151 -6.96 -14.67 -25.53
CA LEU A 151 -7.50 -15.88 -24.92
C LEU A 151 -8.78 -15.60 -24.10
N PHE A 152 -8.76 -14.58 -23.24
CA PHE A 152 -9.91 -14.23 -22.43
C PHE A 152 -11.11 -13.80 -23.28
N ARG A 153 -10.88 -13.02 -24.34
CA ARG A 153 -11.92 -12.58 -25.28
C ARG A 153 -12.52 -13.75 -26.04
N ARG A 154 -11.70 -14.72 -26.46
CA ARG A 154 -12.19 -15.95 -27.13
C ARG A 154 -13.04 -16.82 -26.20
N ILE A 155 -12.59 -17.00 -24.93
CA ILE A 155 -13.38 -17.77 -23.95
C ILE A 155 -14.75 -17.12 -23.75
N VAL A 156 -14.81 -15.82 -23.54
CA VAL A 156 -16.09 -15.15 -23.33
C VAL A 156 -16.92 -15.12 -24.62
N GLY A 157 -16.30 -14.87 -25.77
CA GLY A 157 -16.99 -14.95 -27.08
C GLY A 157 -17.69 -16.26 -27.29
N SER A 158 -17.05 -17.40 -26.95
CA SER A 158 -17.66 -18.74 -27.09
C SER A 158 -18.83 -19.02 -26.12
N LEU A 159 -19.00 -18.21 -25.08
CA LEU A 159 -20.11 -18.37 -24.10
C LEU A 159 -21.31 -17.45 -24.41
N VAL A 160 -21.15 -16.54 -25.36
CA VAL A 160 -22.17 -15.54 -25.70
C VAL A 160 -22.82 -15.91 -27.05
N PRO A 161 -24.15 -15.73 -27.25
CA PRO A 161 -24.81 -15.96 -28.51
C PRO A 161 -24.21 -15.16 -29.69
N ASP A 162 -24.14 -15.72 -30.86
CA ASP A 162 -23.52 -15.13 -32.08
C ASP A 162 -24.02 -13.72 -32.41
N LYS A 163 -25.26 -13.43 -32.06
CA LYS A 163 -25.89 -12.10 -32.33
C LYS A 163 -25.21 -10.95 -31.57
N VAL A 164 -24.63 -11.22 -30.39
CA VAL A 164 -24.02 -10.21 -29.52
C VAL A 164 -22.51 -10.43 -29.30
N GLU A 165 -21.95 -11.48 -29.90
CA GLU A 165 -20.54 -11.87 -29.74
C GLU A 165 -19.58 -10.70 -30.06
N LYS A 166 -19.74 -10.02 -31.20
CA LYS A 166 -18.88 -8.90 -31.58
C LYS A 166 -18.92 -7.76 -30.58
N THR A 167 -20.11 -7.44 -30.07
CA THR A 167 -20.29 -6.37 -29.07
C THR A 167 -19.66 -6.76 -27.73
N ALA A 168 -19.83 -8.01 -27.31
CA ALA A 168 -19.22 -8.52 -26.10
C ALA A 168 -17.68 -8.53 -26.17
N ILE A 169 -17.11 -8.99 -27.28
CA ILE A 169 -15.64 -8.97 -27.50
C ILE A 169 -15.08 -7.55 -27.47
N SER A 170 -15.79 -6.59 -28.10
CA SER A 170 -15.38 -5.18 -28.05
C SER A 170 -15.41 -4.62 -26.64
N ALA A 171 -16.52 -4.83 -25.90
CA ALA A 171 -16.67 -4.38 -24.53
C ALA A 171 -15.60 -4.97 -23.59
N ILE A 172 -15.27 -6.25 -23.75
CA ILE A 172 -14.18 -6.88 -22.98
C ILE A 172 -12.84 -6.23 -23.33
N GLY A 173 -12.62 -5.89 -24.59
CA GLY A 173 -11.40 -5.17 -25.01
C GLY A 173 -11.25 -3.81 -24.31
N ASP A 174 -12.33 -3.06 -24.23
CA ASP A 174 -12.36 -1.77 -23.55
C ASP A 174 -12.14 -1.93 -22.03
N ILE A 175 -12.81 -2.92 -21.41
CA ILE A 175 -12.61 -3.26 -20.00
C ILE A 175 -11.15 -3.64 -19.72
N GLU A 176 -10.54 -4.53 -20.52
CA GLU A 176 -9.14 -4.91 -20.35
C GLU A 176 -8.20 -3.70 -20.43
N HIS A 177 -8.45 -2.80 -21.38
CA HIS A 177 -7.65 -1.59 -21.54
C HIS A 177 -7.76 -0.65 -20.34
N LEU A 178 -8.99 -0.40 -19.87
CA LEU A 178 -9.26 0.43 -18.69
C LEU A 178 -8.63 -0.16 -17.42
N LEU A 179 -8.81 -1.47 -17.18
CA LEU A 179 -8.24 -2.15 -16.03
C LEU A 179 -6.71 -2.17 -16.06
N THR A 180 -6.10 -2.44 -17.23
CA THR A 180 -4.64 -2.38 -17.37
C THR A 180 -4.10 -1.01 -17.00
N ARG A 181 -4.73 0.03 -17.51
CA ARG A 181 -4.35 1.41 -17.24
C ARG A 181 -4.52 1.78 -15.78
N TYR A 182 -5.60 1.34 -15.15
CA TYR A 182 -5.85 1.54 -13.73
C TYR A 182 -4.78 0.85 -12.87
N PHE A 183 -4.52 -0.45 -13.08
CA PHE A 183 -3.56 -1.19 -12.25
C PHE A 183 -2.12 -0.72 -12.45
N VAL A 184 -1.73 -0.37 -13.67
CA VAL A 184 -0.40 0.22 -13.94
C VAL A 184 -0.29 1.58 -13.28
N GLY A 185 -1.32 2.42 -13.38
CA GLY A 185 -1.38 3.71 -12.71
C GLY A 185 -1.25 3.57 -11.19
N LEU A 186 -2.03 2.65 -10.59
CA LEU A 186 -1.98 2.36 -9.16
C LEU A 186 -0.58 1.91 -8.70
N MET A 187 0.11 1.09 -9.49
CA MET A 187 1.50 0.71 -9.18
C MET A 187 2.45 1.92 -9.20
N VAL A 188 2.30 2.78 -10.19
CA VAL A 188 3.10 4.03 -10.29
C VAL A 188 2.81 4.95 -9.10
N GLU A 189 1.56 5.09 -8.70
CA GLU A 189 1.12 5.87 -7.54
C GLU A 189 1.74 5.33 -6.24
N VAL A 190 1.57 4.04 -5.96
CA VAL A 190 2.12 3.39 -4.76
C VAL A 190 3.64 3.56 -4.67
N LEU A 191 4.35 3.31 -5.77
CA LEU A 191 5.81 3.46 -5.81
C LEU A 191 6.24 4.93 -5.72
N GLY A 192 5.51 5.83 -6.37
CA GLY A 192 5.77 7.27 -6.33
C GLY A 192 5.57 7.85 -4.93
N VAL A 193 4.46 7.53 -4.28
CA VAL A 193 4.16 7.94 -2.89
C VAL A 193 5.16 7.33 -1.92
N ALA A 194 5.49 6.04 -2.07
CA ALA A 194 6.52 5.39 -1.25
C ALA A 194 7.88 6.07 -1.43
N LEU A 195 8.29 6.40 -2.65
CA LEU A 195 9.55 7.07 -2.92
C LEU A 195 9.59 8.48 -2.32
N LEU A 196 8.52 9.27 -2.47
CA LEU A 196 8.45 10.62 -1.91
C LEU A 196 8.48 10.59 -0.38
N ASN A 197 7.69 9.71 0.24
CA ASN A 197 7.73 9.52 1.68
C ASN A 197 9.10 9.04 2.16
N PHE A 198 9.73 8.11 1.46
CA PHE A 198 11.09 7.66 1.78
C PHE A 198 12.10 8.82 1.77
N LEU A 199 12.11 9.60 0.69
CA LEU A 199 13.02 10.74 0.57
C LEU A 199 12.75 11.79 1.65
N GLY A 200 11.48 12.11 1.91
CA GLY A 200 11.10 13.06 2.96
C GLY A 200 11.48 12.58 4.37
N LEU A 201 11.20 11.32 4.68
CA LEU A 201 11.51 10.75 5.99
C LEU A 201 13.01 10.56 6.21
N TRP A 202 13.75 10.16 5.19
CA TRP A 202 15.18 9.95 5.27
C TRP A 202 15.97 11.27 5.27
N LEU A 203 15.71 12.17 4.30
CA LEU A 203 16.51 13.39 4.09
C LEU A 203 16.06 14.55 4.97
N ILE A 204 14.73 14.75 5.14
CA ILE A 204 14.17 15.89 5.86
C ILE A 204 13.96 15.53 7.32
N ALA A 205 13.17 14.49 7.61
CA ALA A 205 12.90 14.07 8.99
C ALA A 205 14.09 13.34 9.66
N ARG A 206 15.03 12.82 8.88
CA ARG A 206 16.25 12.15 9.34
C ARG A 206 15.99 11.05 10.38
N ILE A 207 15.02 10.18 10.11
CA ILE A 207 14.68 9.06 10.99
C ILE A 207 15.57 7.82 10.77
N GLY A 208 16.52 7.88 9.83
CA GLY A 208 17.37 6.76 9.45
C GLY A 208 16.87 6.05 8.19
N PHE A 209 17.77 5.37 7.47
CA PHE A 209 17.48 4.75 6.17
C PHE A 209 16.45 3.61 6.29
N TYR A 210 16.72 2.59 7.11
CA TYR A 210 15.84 1.42 7.24
C TYR A 210 14.45 1.77 7.78
N PRO A 211 14.31 2.57 8.85
CA PRO A 211 13.00 3.04 9.30
C PRO A 211 12.24 3.83 8.24
N ALA A 212 12.94 4.71 7.50
CA ALA A 212 12.34 5.48 6.43
C ALA A 212 11.78 4.59 5.31
N VAL A 213 12.53 3.56 4.89
CA VAL A 213 12.06 2.57 3.90
C VAL A 213 10.80 1.86 4.40
N GLY A 214 10.79 1.38 5.64
CA GLY A 214 9.66 0.64 6.21
C GLY A 214 8.39 1.48 6.29
N ILE A 215 8.49 2.69 6.87
CA ILE A 215 7.33 3.60 6.99
C ILE A 215 6.85 4.05 5.61
N ALA A 216 7.75 4.43 4.72
CA ALA A 216 7.42 4.90 3.38
C ALA A 216 6.72 3.83 2.55
N PHE A 217 7.20 2.60 2.62
CA PHE A 217 6.55 1.49 1.93
C PHE A 217 5.18 1.17 2.50
N MET A 218 5.04 1.13 3.83
CA MET A 218 3.75 0.93 4.48
C MET A 218 2.74 2.00 4.06
N THR A 219 3.14 3.28 4.13
CA THR A 219 2.27 4.39 3.77
C THR A 219 1.93 4.41 2.27
N GLY A 220 2.88 4.06 1.40
CA GLY A 220 2.65 3.86 -0.03
C GLY A 220 1.67 2.71 -0.30
N LEU A 221 1.82 1.58 0.41
CA LEU A 221 0.91 0.44 0.26
C LEU A 221 -0.51 0.77 0.74
N LEU A 222 -0.64 1.49 1.86
CA LEU A 222 -1.94 1.95 2.33
C LEU A 222 -2.61 2.90 1.33
N ASN A 223 -1.84 3.65 0.55
CA ASN A 223 -2.34 4.56 -0.48
C ASN A 223 -3.08 3.83 -1.63
N VAL A 224 -2.96 2.51 -1.74
CA VAL A 224 -3.79 1.69 -2.65
C VAL A 224 -5.29 1.88 -2.39
N ILE A 225 -5.68 2.27 -1.17
CA ILE A 225 -7.06 2.62 -0.82
C ILE A 225 -7.20 4.15 -0.90
N PRO A 226 -7.80 4.69 -1.98
CA PRO A 226 -7.92 6.13 -2.16
C PRO A 226 -8.64 6.80 -0.99
N TYR A 227 -8.29 8.03 -0.67
CA TYR A 227 -8.82 8.86 0.41
C TYR A 227 -8.55 8.36 1.82
N VAL A 228 -8.76 7.07 2.11
CA VAL A 228 -8.62 6.49 3.46
C VAL A 228 -7.16 6.15 3.76
N GLY A 229 -6.48 5.54 2.79
CA GLY A 229 -5.09 5.11 2.91
C GLY A 229 -4.12 6.19 3.33
N PRO A 230 -4.11 7.37 2.66
CA PRO A 230 -3.23 8.48 3.01
C PRO A 230 -3.40 8.97 4.44
N TRP A 231 -4.63 9.10 4.93
CA TRP A 231 -4.88 9.54 6.30
C TRP A 231 -4.41 8.54 7.34
N ILE A 232 -4.75 7.26 7.14
CA ILE A 232 -4.28 6.18 8.03
C ILE A 232 -2.76 6.06 7.96
N GLY A 233 -2.20 6.05 6.75
CA GLY A 233 -0.76 5.97 6.51
C GLY A 233 -0.01 7.13 7.13
N GLY A 234 -0.48 8.36 6.93
CA GLY A 234 0.10 9.57 7.50
C GLY A 234 0.06 9.58 9.03
N ALA A 235 -1.09 9.18 9.63
CA ALA A 235 -1.22 9.10 11.08
C ALA A 235 -0.27 8.05 11.68
N ILE A 236 -0.30 6.82 11.17
CA ILE A 236 0.57 5.73 11.63
C ILE A 236 2.04 6.08 11.38
N GLY A 237 2.37 6.59 10.18
CA GLY A 237 3.73 6.98 9.82
C GLY A 237 4.28 8.10 10.72
N THR A 238 3.44 9.07 11.09
CA THR A 238 3.82 10.13 12.02
C THR A 238 4.10 9.57 13.41
N ILE A 239 3.22 8.72 13.95
CA ILE A 239 3.40 8.10 15.27
C ILE A 239 4.69 7.26 15.30
N LEU A 240 4.89 6.40 14.30
CA LEU A 240 6.11 5.59 14.20
C LEU A 240 7.37 6.44 14.04
N GLY A 241 7.30 7.49 13.22
CA GLY A 241 8.40 8.43 13.01
C GLY A 241 8.81 9.15 14.30
N ILE A 242 7.85 9.60 15.11
CA ILE A 242 8.11 10.21 16.43
C ILE A 242 8.82 9.19 17.33
N VAL A 243 8.26 8.00 17.50
CA VAL A 243 8.81 6.98 18.40
C VAL A 243 10.23 6.60 18.00
N LEU A 244 10.49 6.39 16.72
CA LEU A 244 11.81 6.03 16.22
C LEU A 244 12.83 7.18 16.36
N LYS A 245 12.41 8.41 16.14
CA LYS A 245 13.26 9.59 16.30
C LYS A 245 13.71 9.76 17.76
N TYR A 246 12.76 9.61 18.70
CA TYR A 246 13.06 9.72 20.13
C TYR A 246 13.83 8.51 20.66
N SER A 247 13.57 7.33 20.12
CA SER A 247 14.34 6.11 20.42
C SER A 247 15.82 6.27 20.04
N SER A 248 16.09 6.77 18.85
CA SER A 248 17.47 7.04 18.41
C SER A 248 18.13 8.18 19.21
N ALA A 249 17.36 9.21 19.58
CA ALA A 249 17.82 10.33 20.43
C ALA A 249 18.19 9.86 21.85
N ALA A 250 17.43 8.93 22.41
CA ALA A 250 17.72 8.37 23.73
C ALA A 250 19.07 7.63 23.79
N ALA A 251 19.50 7.00 22.70
CA ALA A 251 20.80 6.34 22.60
C ALA A 251 21.97 7.32 22.58
N ILE A 252 21.73 8.56 22.15
CA ILE A 252 22.76 9.61 22.00
C ILE A 252 22.70 10.61 23.18
N GLY A 253 21.60 10.63 23.93
CA GLY A 253 21.35 11.57 25.03
C GLY A 253 20.99 13.00 24.60
N VAL A 254 20.71 13.22 23.29
CA VAL A 254 20.34 14.53 22.74
C VAL A 254 18.95 14.42 22.14
N TYR A 255 17.96 15.04 22.76
CA TYR A 255 16.58 15.02 22.32
C TYR A 255 16.27 16.19 21.38
N PRO A 256 15.62 15.93 20.23
CA PRO A 256 15.14 17.00 19.35
C PRO A 256 13.89 17.64 19.96
N ASP A 257 13.62 18.89 19.57
CA ASP A 257 12.38 19.58 19.91
C ASP A 257 11.16 18.79 19.37
N PHE A 258 10.20 18.50 20.26
CA PHE A 258 9.05 17.65 19.96
C PHE A 258 8.15 18.25 18.90
N MET A 259 7.87 19.56 18.99
CA MET A 259 7.05 20.25 17.99
C MET A 259 7.70 20.24 16.61
N MET A 260 9.01 20.46 16.56
CA MET A 260 9.74 20.42 15.29
C MET A 260 9.68 19.04 14.64
N VAL A 261 9.76 17.97 15.44
CA VAL A 261 9.65 16.58 14.91
C VAL A 261 8.25 16.34 14.32
N ILE A 262 7.19 16.72 15.05
CA ILE A 262 5.80 16.57 14.55
C ILE A 262 5.60 17.38 13.27
N ILE A 263 5.97 18.66 13.30
CA ILE A 263 5.78 19.53 12.13
C ILE A 263 6.53 18.99 10.91
N THR A 264 7.75 18.50 11.11
CA THR A 264 8.56 17.95 10.02
C THR A 264 7.93 16.68 9.44
N LEU A 265 7.47 15.75 10.27
CA LEU A 265 6.83 14.53 9.82
C LEU A 265 5.51 14.81 9.11
N LEU A 266 4.66 15.65 9.71
CA LEU A 266 3.41 16.06 9.08
C LEU A 266 3.65 16.79 7.76
N ALA A 267 4.65 17.68 7.69
CA ALA A 267 5.00 18.36 6.45
C ALA A 267 5.40 17.37 5.35
N VAL A 268 6.20 16.35 5.67
CA VAL A 268 6.56 15.29 4.70
C VAL A 268 5.31 14.60 4.16
N PHE A 269 4.41 14.12 5.03
CA PHE A 269 3.22 13.41 4.58
C PHE A 269 2.24 14.33 3.84
N ILE A 270 2.05 15.57 4.31
CA ILE A 270 1.17 16.55 3.63
C ILE A 270 1.73 16.90 2.25
N CYS A 271 3.03 17.19 2.13
CA CYS A 271 3.65 17.48 0.84
C CYS A 271 3.53 16.31 -0.12
N THR A 272 3.78 15.08 0.34
CA THR A 272 3.57 13.88 -0.48
C THR A 272 2.12 13.76 -0.92
N GLN A 273 1.16 13.99 -0.01
CA GLN A 273 -0.26 13.93 -0.33
C GLN A 273 -0.70 15.02 -1.31
N LEU A 274 -0.11 16.21 -1.25
CA LEU A 274 -0.34 17.25 -2.25
C LEU A 274 0.15 16.79 -3.62
N VAL A 275 1.35 16.23 -3.72
CA VAL A 275 1.85 15.68 -4.99
C VAL A 275 0.95 14.55 -5.49
N ASP A 276 0.50 13.65 -4.61
CA ASP A 276 -0.42 12.59 -4.97
C ASP A 276 -1.73 13.13 -5.53
N ASN A 277 -2.39 14.04 -4.83
CA ASN A 277 -3.69 14.60 -5.23
C ASN A 277 -3.61 15.46 -6.49
N PHE A 278 -2.52 16.21 -6.70
CA PHE A 278 -2.40 17.14 -7.84
C PHE A 278 -1.68 16.54 -9.06
N LEU A 279 -0.88 15.49 -8.86
CA LEU A 279 -0.11 14.87 -9.94
C LEU A 279 -0.53 13.44 -10.22
N PHE A 280 -0.41 12.51 -9.25
CA PHE A 280 -0.64 11.09 -9.53
C PHE A 280 -2.12 10.79 -9.77
N GLN A 281 -3.01 11.23 -8.88
CA GLN A 281 -4.45 10.97 -9.03
C GLN A 281 -5.03 11.52 -10.35
N PRO A 282 -4.79 12.77 -10.76
CA PRO A 282 -5.26 13.24 -12.05
C PRO A 282 -4.70 12.45 -13.24
N LEU A 283 -3.42 12.08 -13.21
CA LEU A 283 -2.80 11.30 -14.29
C LEU A 283 -3.40 9.90 -14.43
N ILE A 284 -3.79 9.29 -13.30
CA ILE A 284 -4.29 7.91 -13.26
C ILE A 284 -5.79 7.85 -13.50
N TYR A 285 -6.56 8.71 -12.81
CA TYR A 285 -8.02 8.62 -12.79
C TYR A 285 -8.71 9.45 -13.88
N SER A 286 -8.13 10.57 -14.35
CA SER A 286 -8.77 11.47 -15.33
C SER A 286 -9.13 10.81 -16.66
N THR A 287 -8.42 9.77 -17.02
CA THR A 287 -8.56 9.05 -18.28
C THR A 287 -9.24 7.69 -18.15
N SER A 288 -9.38 7.19 -16.91
CA SER A 288 -9.91 5.84 -16.63
C SER A 288 -11.31 5.88 -16.02
N ILE A 289 -11.63 6.93 -15.24
CA ILE A 289 -12.88 6.97 -14.47
C ILE A 289 -13.53 8.33 -14.63
N LYS A 290 -14.59 8.41 -15.45
CA LYS A 290 -15.45 9.60 -15.59
C LYS A 290 -16.45 9.73 -14.44
N SER A 291 -16.02 9.51 -13.20
CA SER A 291 -16.88 9.51 -12.01
C SER A 291 -16.52 10.65 -11.07
N SER A 292 -17.53 11.15 -10.32
CA SER A 292 -17.28 12.15 -9.30
C SER A 292 -16.53 11.55 -8.11
N PRO A 293 -15.69 12.33 -7.39
CA PRO A 293 -15.03 11.86 -6.18
C PRO A 293 -16.00 11.30 -5.13
N LEU A 294 -17.20 11.86 -5.05
CA LEU A 294 -18.24 11.40 -4.13
C LEU A 294 -18.75 10.00 -4.49
N GLU A 295 -18.97 9.71 -5.78
CA GLU A 295 -19.36 8.38 -6.25
C GLU A 295 -18.30 7.33 -5.87
N ILE A 296 -17.02 7.62 -6.12
CA ILE A 296 -15.91 6.74 -5.78
C ILE A 296 -15.88 6.50 -4.26
N PHE A 297 -16.05 7.54 -3.46
CA PHE A 297 -16.05 7.42 -2.00
C PHE A 297 -17.22 6.54 -1.50
N ILE A 298 -18.43 6.72 -2.03
CA ILE A 298 -19.60 5.88 -1.68
C ILE A 298 -19.34 4.42 -2.06
N VAL A 299 -18.83 4.17 -3.28
CA VAL A 299 -18.50 2.81 -3.75
C VAL A 299 -17.45 2.15 -2.85
N LEU A 300 -16.44 2.89 -2.44
CA LEU A 300 -15.41 2.40 -1.51
C LEU A 300 -15.99 2.05 -0.14
N LEU A 301 -16.87 2.89 0.41
CA LEU A 301 -17.55 2.61 1.69
C LEU A 301 -18.42 1.36 1.61
N MET A 302 -19.23 1.22 0.55
CA MET A 302 -20.07 0.05 0.34
C MET A 302 -19.23 -1.22 0.18
N ALA A 303 -18.22 -1.18 -0.67
CA ALA A 303 -17.35 -2.31 -0.90
C ALA A 303 -16.52 -2.67 0.35
N GLY A 304 -16.11 -1.67 1.12
CA GLY A 304 -15.44 -1.87 2.39
C GLY A 304 -16.32 -2.56 3.42
N HIS A 305 -17.60 -2.22 3.48
CA HIS A 305 -18.57 -2.88 4.34
C HIS A 305 -18.82 -4.34 3.92
N LEU A 306 -18.88 -4.61 2.63
CA LEU A 306 -19.17 -5.95 2.09
C LEU A 306 -17.96 -6.90 2.13
N GLY A 307 -16.77 -6.42 1.80
CA GLY A 307 -15.59 -7.26 1.61
C GLY A 307 -14.32 -6.73 2.32
N GLY A 308 -14.46 -5.80 3.27
CA GLY A 308 -13.32 -5.22 3.98
C GLY A 308 -12.30 -4.57 3.02
N ILE A 309 -11.02 -4.69 3.35
CA ILE A 309 -9.92 -4.11 2.57
C ILE A 309 -9.91 -4.67 1.14
N ILE A 310 -10.16 -5.97 0.96
CA ILE A 310 -10.20 -6.61 -0.37
C ILE A 310 -11.35 -6.03 -1.20
N GLY A 311 -12.49 -5.80 -0.59
CA GLY A 311 -13.63 -5.13 -1.23
C GLY A 311 -13.26 -3.73 -1.72
N MET A 312 -12.57 -2.94 -0.90
CA MET A 312 -12.12 -1.59 -1.28
C MET A 312 -11.12 -1.63 -2.46
N LEU A 313 -10.20 -2.58 -2.47
CA LEU A 313 -9.22 -2.73 -3.56
C LEU A 313 -9.86 -3.05 -4.92
N VAL A 314 -10.93 -3.85 -4.89
CA VAL A 314 -11.65 -4.27 -6.11
C VAL A 314 -12.77 -3.28 -6.47
N ALA A 315 -13.15 -2.39 -5.57
CA ALA A 315 -14.29 -1.48 -5.72
C ALA A 315 -14.22 -0.64 -7.00
N ILE A 316 -13.11 0.05 -7.22
CA ILE A 316 -12.93 0.94 -8.37
C ILE A 316 -12.90 0.18 -9.69
N PRO A 317 -12.11 -0.90 -9.84
CA PRO A 317 -12.18 -1.77 -11.01
C PRO A 317 -13.59 -2.31 -11.29
N ALA A 318 -14.27 -2.83 -10.26
CA ALA A 318 -15.62 -3.36 -10.40
C ALA A 318 -16.62 -2.29 -10.85
N TYR A 319 -16.57 -1.11 -10.22
CA TYR A 319 -17.42 0.01 -10.59
C TYR A 319 -17.19 0.48 -12.03
N THR A 320 -15.91 0.54 -12.45
CA THR A 320 -15.53 0.91 -13.82
C THR A 320 -16.06 -0.07 -14.87
N VAL A 321 -16.13 -1.36 -14.52
CA VAL A 321 -16.68 -2.40 -15.40
C VAL A 321 -18.20 -2.35 -15.47
N LEU A 322 -18.87 -1.99 -14.36
CA LEU A 322 -20.34 -1.97 -14.28
C LEU A 322 -20.96 -0.71 -14.94
N ARG A 323 -20.18 0.35 -15.08
CA ARG A 323 -20.60 1.62 -15.68
C ARG A 323 -20.36 1.65 -17.19
#